data_2d57d542a53e08afbc5ea25a2dd4abd3
#
_entry.id   2d57d542a53e08afbc5ea25a2dd4abd3
#
_cell.length_a   1.000
_cell.length_b   1.000
_cell.length_c   1.000
_cell.angle_alpha   90.00
_cell.angle_beta   90.00
_cell.angle_gamma   90.00
#
_symmetry.space_group_name_H-M   'P 1'
#
loop_
_entity.id
_entity.type
_entity.pdbx_description
1 polymer ?
#
loop_
_entity_poly.entity_id
_entity_poly.type
_entity_poly.pdbx_seq_one_letter_code
_entity_poly.pdbx_strand_id
1 'polypeptide(L)'
;MMKRMLKNHLLSSVVILSSVLWGGTVFADNVRNNIESFELDPVLVTATRYETRDLEIPAATEIFDQKKIEKLGANNVMEVVRNIPGFTLTASPTGNTYVGFRGVSKDNVAILVNGIPLNQDGNYDLESISTDIIDRIEVVKGGSAVLYGSNASAGVINIITNKKQGTNKVLIGWGDKNKFKGAVNVATDKLQVSYSRQQSKGRGKVYQSSPTSFYMGDNLEKDSLNLQYNITDNLLLQYMYSKKISDCSRINNGQYAPGFHSDIQYHFGQMRYSNNDMSAAVYMRSRDWKYNTTTHQKGHNIGADIQNKWLIGKVGITAGANYENENTKNTVGTDSAKRDSGAVFFMTETQIGAKTKMFLGAREAYVEESGSKFCPQFQLLQNIG
;
A
#
# COMPACT_ATOMS: atom_id res chain seq x y z
N MET A 1 32.97 29.52 -12.42
CA MET A 1 32.59 29.25 -11.02
C MET A 1 31.75 27.98 -10.85
N MET A 2 30.83 27.69 -11.73
CA MET A 2 29.90 26.54 -11.69
C MET A 2 30.56 25.14 -11.85
N LYS A 3 31.65 25.00 -12.62
CA LYS A 3 32.40 23.74 -12.79
C LYS A 3 33.16 23.26 -11.55
N ARG A 4 33.45 24.15 -10.60
CA ARG A 4 34.20 23.81 -9.36
C ARG A 4 33.27 23.30 -8.25
N MET A 5 31.98 23.68 -8.25
CA MET A 5 30.98 23.19 -7.31
C MET A 5 30.53 21.75 -7.60
N LEU A 6 30.40 21.37 -8.88
CA LEU A 6 30.02 19.99 -9.23
C LEU A 6 31.09 18.95 -8.84
N LYS A 7 32.37 19.34 -8.84
CA LYS A 7 33.48 18.42 -8.51
C LYS A 7 33.56 18.09 -7.02
N ASN A 8 33.13 19.00 -6.15
CA ASN A 8 33.18 18.81 -4.69
C ASN A 8 31.96 17.98 -4.19
N HIS A 9 30.83 18.04 -4.89
CA HIS A 9 29.65 17.19 -4.52
C HIS A 9 29.80 15.74 -4.99
N LEU A 10 30.52 15.48 -6.08
CA LEU A 10 30.84 14.12 -6.54
C LEU A 10 31.88 13.42 -5.63
N LEU A 11 32.84 14.15 -5.08
CA LEU A 11 33.85 13.58 -4.19
C LEU A 11 33.29 13.26 -2.79
N SER A 12 32.36 14.05 -2.27
CA SER A 12 31.71 13.76 -0.98
C SER A 12 30.75 12.56 -1.06
N SER A 13 30.11 12.35 -2.21
CA SER A 13 29.23 11.19 -2.40
C SER A 13 29.97 9.85 -2.54
N VAL A 14 31.19 9.90 -3.09
CA VAL A 14 32.04 8.69 -3.24
C VAL A 14 32.68 8.26 -1.93
N VAL A 15 33.00 9.22 -1.04
CA VAL A 15 33.64 8.92 0.27
C VAL A 15 32.61 8.26 1.23
N ILE A 16 31.32 8.58 1.13
CA ILE A 16 30.29 7.93 1.96
C ILE A 16 30.03 6.49 1.49
N LEU A 17 30.18 6.18 0.19
CA LEU A 17 30.03 4.82 -0.32
C LEU A 17 31.22 3.90 0.04
N SER A 18 32.42 4.45 0.22
CA SER A 18 33.60 3.63 0.50
C SER A 18 33.71 3.17 1.95
N SER A 19 33.03 3.80 2.90
CA SER A 19 33.04 3.39 4.31
C SER A 19 32.08 2.24 4.64
N VAL A 20 31.16 1.88 3.74
CA VAL A 20 30.21 0.77 3.92
C VAL A 20 30.77 -0.57 3.41
N LEU A 21 31.85 -0.56 2.64
CA LEU A 21 32.41 -1.76 1.98
C LEU A 21 33.47 -2.52 2.80
N TRP A 22 33.81 -2.09 4.04
CA TRP A 22 34.78 -2.77 4.90
C TRP A 22 34.16 -3.45 6.13
N GLY A 23 32.98 -4.05 5.98
CA GLY A 23 32.43 -4.98 6.94
C GLY A 23 32.76 -6.41 6.51
N GLY A 24 33.62 -7.10 7.30
CA GLY A 24 34.17 -8.41 6.97
C GLY A 24 33.13 -9.48 6.64
N THR A 25 33.45 -10.28 5.65
CA THR A 25 32.72 -11.52 5.31
C THR A 25 32.97 -12.55 6.41
N VAL A 26 31.95 -12.79 7.22
CA VAL A 26 31.91 -13.97 8.10
C VAL A 26 31.35 -15.12 7.27
N PHE A 27 32.17 -16.10 6.95
CA PHE A 27 31.70 -17.38 6.43
C PHE A 27 31.10 -18.16 7.59
N ALA A 28 29.78 -18.31 7.61
CA ALA A 28 29.12 -19.23 8.51
C ALA A 28 29.03 -20.60 7.84
N ASP A 29 29.70 -21.59 8.48
CA ASP A 29 29.61 -22.98 8.08
C ASP A 29 28.17 -23.50 8.16
N ASN A 30 27.72 -24.11 7.07
CA ASN A 30 26.41 -24.77 6.97
C ASN A 30 26.37 -26.02 7.81
N VAL A 31 25.94 -25.94 9.06
CA VAL A 31 25.41 -27.09 9.77
C VAL A 31 23.97 -27.32 9.29
N ARG A 32 23.80 -28.25 8.36
CA ARG A 32 22.50 -28.78 7.98
C ARG A 32 21.92 -29.60 9.12
N ASN A 33 21.21 -28.96 10.03
CA ASN A 33 20.25 -29.66 10.85
C ASN A 33 18.99 -29.87 10.00
N ASN A 34 18.65 -31.10 9.71
CA ASN A 34 17.34 -31.51 9.19
C ASN A 34 16.31 -31.27 10.30
N ILE A 35 15.88 -30.03 10.43
CA ILE A 35 14.68 -29.68 11.18
C ILE A 35 13.55 -29.83 10.17
N GLU A 36 12.67 -30.81 10.37
CA GLU A 36 11.38 -30.83 9.67
C GLU A 36 10.71 -29.46 9.90
N SER A 37 10.66 -28.64 8.87
CA SER A 37 9.99 -27.37 8.93
C SER A 37 8.48 -27.63 8.95
N PHE A 38 7.89 -27.62 10.14
CA PHE A 38 6.44 -27.47 10.26
C PHE A 38 6.09 -26.11 9.70
N GLU A 39 5.46 -26.06 8.51
CA GLU A 39 4.80 -24.87 8.05
C GLU A 39 3.62 -24.62 9.00
N LEU A 40 3.77 -23.63 9.88
CA LEU A 40 2.67 -23.14 10.69
C LEU A 40 1.65 -22.49 9.76
N ASP A 41 0.36 -22.71 10.04
CA ASP A 41 -0.72 -22.02 9.32
C ASP A 41 -0.46 -20.52 9.30
N PRO A 42 -0.54 -19.87 8.12
CA PRO A 42 -0.28 -18.44 8.02
C PRO A 42 -1.30 -17.64 8.85
N VAL A 43 -0.79 -16.64 9.56
CA VAL A 43 -1.57 -15.75 10.41
C VAL A 43 -1.93 -14.48 9.63
N LEU A 44 -3.22 -14.16 9.58
CA LEU A 44 -3.77 -12.96 8.96
C LEU A 44 -4.24 -11.95 10.00
N VAL A 45 -3.95 -10.68 9.76
CA VAL A 45 -4.49 -9.55 10.55
C VAL A 45 -5.69 -8.91 9.86
N THR A 46 -5.69 -8.90 8.53
CA THR A 46 -6.62 -8.10 7.73
C THR A 46 -8.06 -8.56 7.81
N ALA A 47 -8.31 -9.87 7.84
CA ALA A 47 -9.68 -10.36 7.77
C ALA A 47 -10.49 -10.13 9.04
N THR A 48 -9.82 -10.04 10.19
CA THR A 48 -10.43 -9.90 11.52
C THR A 48 -9.93 -8.68 12.29
N ARG A 49 -8.97 -7.93 11.73
CA ARG A 49 -8.23 -6.82 12.34
C ARG A 49 -7.34 -7.22 13.53
N TYR A 50 -7.14 -8.51 13.79
CA TYR A 50 -6.20 -9.07 14.77
C TYR A 50 -5.62 -10.39 14.22
N GLU A 51 -4.56 -10.88 14.82
CA GLU A 51 -3.92 -12.11 14.38
C GLU A 51 -4.86 -13.31 14.51
N THR A 52 -5.20 -13.93 13.38
CA THR A 52 -6.07 -15.10 13.29
C THR A 52 -5.50 -16.08 12.26
N ARG A 53 -5.62 -17.37 12.50
CA ARG A 53 -5.19 -18.37 11.52
C ARG A 53 -6.07 -18.31 10.28
N ASP A 54 -5.47 -18.50 9.10
CA ASP A 54 -6.16 -18.40 7.80
C ASP A 54 -7.40 -19.31 7.73
N LEU A 55 -7.27 -20.55 8.20
CA LEU A 55 -8.36 -21.52 8.21
C LEU A 55 -9.53 -21.17 9.16
N GLU A 56 -9.37 -20.18 10.03
CA GLU A 56 -10.39 -19.72 10.97
C GLU A 56 -11.15 -18.50 10.47
N ILE A 57 -10.94 -18.09 9.23
CA ILE A 57 -11.49 -16.86 8.65
C ILE A 57 -12.56 -17.21 7.61
N PRO A 58 -13.79 -16.65 7.71
CA PRO A 58 -14.86 -16.92 6.75
C PRO A 58 -14.75 -16.04 5.49
N ALA A 59 -13.57 -15.95 4.91
CA ALA A 59 -13.30 -15.20 3.69
C ALA A 59 -12.23 -15.92 2.86
N ALA A 60 -12.28 -15.75 1.55
CA ALA A 60 -11.19 -16.20 0.69
C ALA A 60 -10.01 -15.26 0.86
N THR A 61 -8.93 -15.76 1.43
CA THR A 61 -7.72 -15.00 1.75
C THR A 61 -6.54 -15.49 0.92
N GLU A 62 -5.55 -14.66 0.78
CA GLU A 62 -4.27 -15.01 0.16
C GLU A 62 -3.16 -14.20 0.81
N ILE A 63 -2.07 -14.88 1.17
CA ILE A 63 -0.90 -14.25 1.78
C ILE A 63 0.29 -14.38 0.84
N PHE A 64 0.93 -13.24 0.60
CA PHE A 64 2.22 -13.14 -0.06
C PHE A 64 3.26 -12.80 1.00
N ASP A 65 3.87 -13.82 1.55
CA ASP A 65 5.01 -13.70 2.45
C ASP A 65 6.30 -13.33 1.68
N GLN A 66 7.38 -13.07 2.40
CA GLN A 66 8.68 -12.73 1.82
C GLN A 66 9.14 -13.78 0.79
N LYS A 67 8.99 -15.08 1.08
CA LYS A 67 9.41 -16.17 0.19
C LYS A 67 8.63 -16.15 -1.14
N LYS A 68 7.32 -15.93 -1.08
CA LYS A 68 6.49 -15.80 -2.29
C LYS A 68 6.83 -14.56 -3.09
N ILE A 69 7.04 -13.41 -2.41
CA ILE A 69 7.44 -12.13 -3.03
C ILE A 69 8.78 -12.29 -3.75
N GLU A 70 9.77 -12.93 -3.12
CA GLU A 70 11.08 -13.22 -3.71
C GLU A 70 10.98 -14.16 -4.92
N LYS A 71 10.17 -15.23 -4.83
CA LYS A 71 9.93 -16.14 -5.97
C LYS A 71 9.29 -15.44 -7.17
N LEU A 72 8.46 -14.42 -6.95
CA LEU A 72 7.89 -13.59 -8.00
C LEU A 72 8.92 -12.65 -8.63
N GLY A 73 10.06 -12.42 -7.99
CA GLY A 73 11.04 -11.41 -8.39
C GLY A 73 10.48 -9.99 -8.35
N ALA A 74 9.42 -9.78 -7.55
CA ALA A 74 8.72 -8.52 -7.46
C ALA A 74 9.54 -7.49 -6.67
N ASN A 75 9.68 -6.28 -7.21
CA ASN A 75 10.41 -5.19 -6.58
C ASN A 75 9.50 -4.13 -5.94
N ASN A 76 8.21 -4.20 -6.20
CA ASN A 76 7.19 -3.30 -5.65
C ASN A 76 5.85 -4.02 -5.51
N VAL A 77 4.94 -3.41 -4.74
CA VAL A 77 3.61 -3.97 -4.46
C VAL A 77 2.79 -4.20 -5.71
N MET A 78 2.88 -3.33 -6.72
CA MET A 78 2.12 -3.49 -7.96
C MET A 78 2.49 -4.77 -8.70
N GLU A 79 3.79 -5.14 -8.70
CA GLU A 79 4.26 -6.38 -9.31
C GLU A 79 3.72 -7.62 -8.57
N VAL A 80 3.54 -7.54 -7.27
CA VAL A 80 2.87 -8.61 -6.50
C VAL A 80 1.38 -8.68 -6.85
N VAL A 81 0.68 -7.54 -6.82
CA VAL A 81 -0.77 -7.47 -7.09
C VAL A 81 -1.13 -8.00 -8.49
N ARG A 82 -0.25 -7.85 -9.48
CA ARG A 82 -0.43 -8.44 -10.83
C ARG A 82 -0.58 -9.96 -10.83
N ASN A 83 -0.02 -10.63 -9.83
CA ASN A 83 -0.04 -12.07 -9.70
C ASN A 83 -1.19 -12.59 -8.83
N ILE A 84 -2.06 -11.70 -8.32
CA ILE A 84 -3.20 -12.08 -7.50
C ILE A 84 -4.40 -12.39 -8.41
N PRO A 85 -4.91 -13.63 -8.42
CA PRO A 85 -6.05 -14.00 -9.24
C PRO A 85 -7.31 -13.17 -8.90
N GLY A 86 -7.95 -12.65 -9.97
CA GLY A 86 -9.18 -11.86 -9.87
C GLY A 86 -8.94 -10.35 -9.76
N PHE A 87 -7.71 -9.90 -9.56
CA PHE A 87 -7.39 -8.47 -9.66
C PHE A 87 -7.13 -8.06 -11.11
N THR A 88 -7.59 -6.89 -11.45
CA THR A 88 -7.37 -6.25 -12.75
C THR A 88 -6.61 -4.94 -12.56
N LEU A 89 -5.66 -4.69 -13.43
CA LEU A 89 -4.88 -3.47 -13.43
C LEU A 89 -5.26 -2.63 -14.64
N THR A 90 -5.76 -1.44 -14.41
CA THR A 90 -6.10 -0.49 -15.47
C THR A 90 -5.11 0.66 -15.46
N ALA A 91 -4.33 0.78 -16.51
CA ALA A 91 -3.42 1.90 -16.68
C ALA A 91 -4.19 3.13 -17.17
N SER A 92 -3.88 4.28 -16.59
CA SER A 92 -4.34 5.59 -17.05
C SER A 92 -3.29 6.20 -17.98
N PRO A 93 -3.71 7.08 -18.92
CA PRO A 93 -2.77 7.88 -19.70
C PRO A 93 -1.80 8.69 -18.83
N THR A 94 -2.24 9.15 -17.66
CA THR A 94 -1.40 9.87 -16.67
C THR A 94 -0.34 9.00 -15.99
N GLY A 95 -0.22 7.73 -16.42
CA GLY A 95 0.73 6.77 -15.86
C GLY A 95 0.32 6.20 -14.51
N ASN A 96 -0.89 6.50 -14.02
CA ASN A 96 -1.44 5.85 -12.83
C ASN A 96 -1.95 4.45 -13.19
N THR A 97 -1.78 3.51 -12.28
CA THR A 97 -2.36 2.18 -12.40
C THR A 97 -3.38 2.00 -11.28
N TYR A 98 -4.59 1.63 -11.65
CA TYR A 98 -5.67 1.38 -10.71
C TYR A 98 -5.89 -0.10 -10.55
N VAL A 99 -6.26 -0.50 -9.34
CA VAL A 99 -6.55 -1.88 -8.99
C VAL A 99 -8.05 -2.08 -8.88
N GLY A 100 -8.62 -2.91 -9.72
CA GLY A 100 -9.99 -3.40 -9.63
C GLY A 100 -10.02 -4.87 -9.21
N PHE A 101 -11.17 -5.38 -8.80
CA PHE A 101 -11.34 -6.78 -8.43
C PHE A 101 -12.64 -7.35 -9.00
N ARG A 102 -12.55 -8.47 -9.75
CA ARG A 102 -13.71 -9.18 -10.35
C ARG A 102 -14.65 -8.24 -11.13
N GLY A 103 -14.12 -7.30 -11.89
CA GLY A 103 -14.89 -6.34 -12.68
C GLY A 103 -15.44 -5.15 -11.87
N VAL A 104 -15.21 -5.10 -10.56
CA VAL A 104 -15.58 -3.96 -9.72
C VAL A 104 -14.48 -2.91 -9.74
N SER A 105 -14.86 -1.62 -9.71
CA SER A 105 -13.94 -0.50 -9.86
C SER A 105 -12.97 -0.36 -8.68
N LYS A 106 -11.91 0.40 -8.89
CA LYS A 106 -10.87 0.75 -7.91
C LYS A 106 -11.41 1.31 -6.58
N ASP A 107 -12.58 1.95 -6.60
CA ASP A 107 -13.15 2.62 -5.43
C ASP A 107 -13.75 1.63 -4.41
N ASN A 108 -13.82 0.36 -4.78
CA ASN A 108 -14.36 -0.72 -3.95
C ASN A 108 -13.29 -1.68 -3.41
N VAL A 109 -12.02 -1.41 -3.69
CA VAL A 109 -10.89 -2.17 -3.17
C VAL A 109 -10.12 -1.29 -2.20
N ALA A 110 -10.14 -1.65 -0.91
CA ALA A 110 -9.36 -0.94 0.09
C ALA A 110 -7.88 -1.35 0.00
N ILE A 111 -7.01 -0.36 -0.06
CA ILE A 111 -5.56 -0.55 0.01
C ILE A 111 -5.09 0.04 1.32
N LEU A 112 -4.47 -0.79 2.13
CA LEU A 112 -4.06 -0.44 3.48
C LEU A 112 -2.55 -0.61 3.66
N VAL A 113 -1.97 0.19 4.55
CA VAL A 113 -0.64 -0.04 5.11
C VAL A 113 -0.79 -0.20 6.62
N ASN A 114 -0.43 -1.38 7.11
CA ASN A 114 -0.60 -1.76 8.52
C ASN A 114 -2.03 -1.51 9.03
N GLY A 115 -3.04 -1.75 8.19
CA GLY A 115 -4.46 -1.58 8.51
C GLY A 115 -5.01 -0.16 8.32
N ILE A 116 -4.19 0.83 8.00
CA ILE A 116 -4.62 2.21 7.76
C ILE A 116 -4.82 2.45 6.26
N PRO A 117 -5.97 3.02 5.84
CA PRO A 117 -6.25 3.30 4.43
C PRO A 117 -5.20 4.20 3.80
N LEU A 118 -4.71 3.76 2.64
CA LEU A 118 -3.69 4.46 1.88
C LEU A 118 -4.28 5.23 0.70
N ASN A 119 -5.30 4.65 0.06
CA ASN A 119 -5.91 5.24 -1.10
C ASN A 119 -6.84 6.42 -0.73
N GLN A 120 -6.57 7.54 -1.36
CA GLN A 120 -7.42 8.72 -1.39
C GLN A 120 -8.08 8.80 -2.77
N ASP A 121 -9.40 8.98 -2.83
CA ASP A 121 -10.18 9.03 -4.08
C ASP A 121 -9.89 7.85 -5.03
N GLY A 122 -9.71 6.66 -4.49
CA GLY A 122 -9.36 5.47 -5.26
C GLY A 122 -7.98 5.49 -5.91
N ASN A 123 -7.15 6.50 -5.65
CA ASN A 123 -5.84 6.67 -6.25
C ASN A 123 -4.73 6.36 -5.26
N TYR A 124 -3.82 5.49 -5.67
CA TYR A 124 -2.58 5.25 -4.97
C TYR A 124 -1.51 4.68 -5.90
N ASP A 125 -0.25 5.06 -5.69
CA ASP A 125 0.86 4.54 -6.48
C ASP A 125 1.53 3.34 -5.79
N LEU A 126 1.00 2.14 -6.02
CA LEU A 126 1.57 0.89 -5.49
C LEU A 126 2.96 0.56 -6.04
N GLU A 127 3.36 1.16 -7.17
CA GLU A 127 4.71 1.00 -7.71
C GLU A 127 5.76 1.74 -6.88
N SER A 128 5.34 2.69 -6.02
CA SER A 128 6.23 3.43 -5.14
C SER A 128 6.60 2.68 -3.85
N ILE A 129 5.89 1.59 -3.55
CA ILE A 129 6.16 0.80 -2.35
C ILE A 129 7.09 -0.36 -2.70
N SER A 130 8.32 -0.27 -2.21
CA SER A 130 9.32 -1.34 -2.37
C SER A 130 8.92 -2.59 -1.58
N THR A 131 9.15 -3.77 -2.17
CA THR A 131 8.99 -5.04 -1.45
C THR A 131 10.02 -5.24 -0.33
N ASP A 132 11.11 -4.48 -0.34
CA ASP A 132 12.15 -4.56 0.70
C ASP A 132 11.68 -4.07 2.08
N ILE A 133 10.61 -3.24 2.15
CA ILE A 133 10.02 -2.78 3.42
C ILE A 133 8.85 -3.64 3.89
N ILE A 134 8.47 -4.67 3.13
CA ILE A 134 7.24 -5.45 3.35
C ILE A 134 7.58 -6.74 4.09
N ASP A 135 6.84 -7.05 5.13
CA ASP A 135 6.84 -8.36 5.78
C ASP A 135 5.99 -9.34 4.97
N ARG A 136 4.75 -8.94 4.68
CA ARG A 136 3.82 -9.70 3.85
C ARG A 136 2.74 -8.80 3.28
N ILE A 137 2.05 -9.29 2.26
CA ILE A 137 0.82 -8.68 1.72
C ILE A 137 -0.31 -9.65 1.98
N GLU A 138 -1.32 -9.16 2.68
CA GLU A 138 -2.55 -9.90 2.98
C GLU A 138 -3.67 -9.43 2.05
N VAL A 139 -4.36 -10.37 1.43
CA VAL A 139 -5.46 -10.12 0.52
C VAL A 139 -6.71 -10.80 1.03
N VAL A 140 -7.77 -10.04 1.21
CA VAL A 140 -9.10 -10.55 1.51
C VAL A 140 -9.98 -10.34 0.30
N LYS A 141 -10.48 -11.44 -0.26
CA LYS A 141 -11.30 -11.44 -1.47
C LYS A 141 -12.79 -11.53 -1.07
N GLY A 142 -13.51 -10.42 -1.19
CA GLY A 142 -14.90 -10.29 -0.79
C GLY A 142 -15.15 -9.13 0.15
N GLY A 143 -16.40 -8.94 0.54
CA GLY A 143 -16.81 -7.80 1.34
C GLY A 143 -16.22 -7.79 2.75
N SER A 144 -15.49 -6.74 3.09
CA SER A 144 -14.97 -6.43 4.42
C SER A 144 -15.43 -5.06 4.90
N ALA A 145 -16.61 -4.64 4.43
CA ALA A 145 -17.13 -3.29 4.66
C ALA A 145 -17.40 -2.97 6.13
N VAL A 146 -17.76 -3.96 6.95
CA VAL A 146 -17.95 -3.77 8.39
C VAL A 146 -16.65 -3.29 9.04
N LEU A 147 -15.54 -3.93 8.73
CA LEU A 147 -14.26 -3.60 9.36
C LEU A 147 -13.58 -2.39 8.73
N TYR A 148 -13.65 -2.24 7.39
CA TYR A 148 -12.83 -1.27 6.65
C TYR A 148 -13.63 -0.20 5.90
N GLY A 149 -14.96 -0.23 5.99
CA GLY A 149 -15.85 0.74 5.34
C GLY A 149 -16.19 0.41 3.89
N SER A 150 -16.88 1.34 3.23
CA SER A 150 -17.46 1.16 1.89
C SER A 150 -16.43 0.81 0.82
N ASN A 151 -15.22 1.35 0.92
CA ASN A 151 -14.14 1.09 -0.04
C ASN A 151 -13.60 -0.36 0.01
N ALA A 152 -14.02 -1.15 0.99
CA ALA A 152 -13.65 -2.56 1.14
C ALA A 152 -14.79 -3.53 0.70
N SER A 153 -15.72 -3.07 -0.13
CA SER A 153 -16.88 -3.87 -0.53
C SER A 153 -16.52 -5.01 -1.49
N ALA A 154 -15.47 -4.87 -2.30
CA ALA A 154 -14.98 -5.90 -3.20
C ALA A 154 -13.82 -6.71 -2.61
N GLY A 155 -12.96 -6.07 -1.83
CA GLY A 155 -11.82 -6.72 -1.21
C GLY A 155 -10.88 -5.74 -0.51
N VAL A 156 -9.87 -6.31 0.14
CA VAL A 156 -8.85 -5.55 0.86
C VAL A 156 -7.46 -6.08 0.47
N ILE A 157 -6.54 -5.19 0.22
CA ILE A 157 -5.10 -5.44 0.11
C ILE A 157 -4.44 -4.71 1.27
N ASN A 158 -3.88 -5.44 2.23
CA ASN A 158 -3.18 -4.84 3.35
C ASN A 158 -1.68 -5.15 3.25
N ILE A 159 -0.89 -4.11 3.22
CA ILE A 159 0.56 -4.15 3.13
C ILE A 159 1.10 -4.06 4.55
N ILE A 160 1.59 -5.18 5.09
CA ILE A 160 2.22 -5.24 6.40
C ILE A 160 3.70 -4.97 6.24
N THR A 161 4.20 -3.95 6.91
CA THR A 161 5.62 -3.58 6.83
C THR A 161 6.46 -4.30 7.88
N ASN A 162 7.72 -4.55 7.57
CA ASN A 162 8.64 -5.26 8.46
C ASN A 162 8.83 -4.54 9.78
N LYS A 163 8.59 -5.24 10.88
CA LYS A 163 8.83 -4.73 12.24
C LYS A 163 10.25 -4.94 12.76
N LYS A 164 10.97 -5.96 12.28
CA LYS A 164 12.18 -6.44 12.98
C LYS A 164 13.44 -6.65 12.14
N GLN A 165 13.37 -6.87 10.83
CA GLN A 165 14.56 -7.13 10.02
C GLN A 165 14.34 -6.70 8.59
N GLY A 166 14.88 -5.55 8.22
CA GLY A 166 15.05 -5.20 6.82
C GLY A 166 16.39 -5.70 6.30
N THR A 167 16.48 -5.93 5.01
CA THR A 167 17.73 -6.29 4.35
C THR A 167 18.44 -5.02 3.89
N ASN A 168 19.72 -4.88 4.19
CA ASN A 168 20.56 -3.85 3.58
C ASN A 168 20.78 -4.24 2.12
N LYS A 169 20.33 -3.39 1.20
CA LYS A 169 20.33 -3.73 -0.23
C LYS A 169 20.59 -2.48 -1.07
N VAL A 170 21.40 -2.63 -2.08
CA VAL A 170 21.56 -1.64 -3.17
C VAL A 170 21.21 -2.33 -4.47
N LEU A 171 20.35 -1.69 -5.25
CA LEU A 171 19.95 -2.14 -6.57
C LEU A 171 20.25 -1.04 -7.58
N ILE A 172 20.93 -1.40 -8.67
CA ILE A 172 21.18 -0.50 -9.80
C ILE A 172 20.88 -1.29 -11.07
N GLY A 173 20.06 -0.72 -11.95
CA GLY A 173 19.69 -1.35 -13.21
C GLY A 173 19.58 -0.35 -14.35
N TRP A 174 19.97 -0.77 -15.54
CA TRP A 174 19.81 -0.03 -16.77
C TRP A 174 19.09 -0.92 -17.82
N GLY A 175 18.37 -0.29 -18.71
CA GLY A 175 17.64 -0.99 -19.78
C GLY A 175 17.52 -0.13 -21.03
N ASP A 176 16.83 -0.68 -22.01
CA ASP A 176 16.47 0.03 -23.23
C ASP A 176 15.67 1.31 -22.95
N LYS A 177 15.57 2.23 -23.91
CA LYS A 177 14.80 3.47 -23.79
C LYS A 177 15.21 4.33 -22.59
N ASN A 178 16.52 4.37 -22.31
CA ASN A 178 17.10 5.08 -21.19
C ASN A 178 16.42 4.75 -19.85
N LYS A 179 16.03 3.50 -19.66
CA LYS A 179 15.54 3.02 -18.37
C LYS A 179 16.68 3.00 -17.38
N PHE A 180 16.42 3.59 -16.24
CA PHE A 180 17.28 3.53 -15.08
C PHE A 180 16.43 3.19 -13.85
N LYS A 181 16.94 2.33 -12.99
CA LYS A 181 16.38 2.04 -11.67
C LYS A 181 17.50 1.98 -10.65
N GLY A 182 17.41 2.80 -9.63
CA GLY A 182 18.29 2.77 -8.47
C GLY A 182 17.45 2.62 -7.21
N ALA A 183 17.88 1.79 -6.26
CA ALA A 183 17.25 1.68 -4.96
C ALA A 183 18.31 1.40 -3.90
N VAL A 184 18.08 1.95 -2.72
CA VAL A 184 18.87 1.70 -1.50
C VAL A 184 17.90 1.42 -0.38
N ASN A 185 18.11 0.31 0.32
CA ASN A 185 17.43 -0.01 1.55
C ASN A 185 18.46 -0.21 2.65
N VAL A 186 18.26 0.48 3.77
CA VAL A 186 19.08 0.38 4.99
C VAL A 186 18.17 0.08 6.16
N ALA A 187 18.47 -0.97 6.87
CA ALA A 187 17.67 -1.40 8.01
C ALA A 187 18.56 -1.72 9.20
N THR A 188 18.09 -1.30 10.37
CA THR A 188 18.59 -1.66 11.68
C THR A 188 17.43 -2.25 12.50
N ASP A 189 17.68 -2.63 13.74
CA ASP A 189 16.64 -3.16 14.64
C ASP A 189 15.44 -2.19 14.83
N LYS A 190 15.68 -0.87 14.74
CA LYS A 190 14.66 0.15 14.99
C LYS A 190 14.31 1.01 13.78
N LEU A 191 15.27 1.24 12.89
CA LEU A 191 15.12 2.17 11.77
C LEU A 191 15.22 1.43 10.45
N GLN A 192 14.27 1.69 9.56
CA GLN A 192 14.34 1.26 8.17
C GLN A 192 14.14 2.46 7.26
N VAL A 193 15.03 2.61 6.29
CA VAL A 193 15.00 3.67 5.27
C VAL A 193 15.13 3.02 3.91
N SER A 194 14.17 3.27 3.04
CA SER A 194 14.23 2.83 1.64
C SER A 194 14.03 4.03 0.73
N TYR A 195 14.95 4.23 -0.20
CA TYR A 195 14.81 5.20 -1.27
C TYR A 195 14.94 4.51 -2.61
N SER A 196 14.08 4.86 -3.55
CA SER A 196 14.23 4.41 -4.93
C SER A 196 13.95 5.52 -5.94
N ARG A 197 14.69 5.48 -7.06
CA ARG A 197 14.48 6.32 -8.23
C ARG A 197 14.36 5.46 -9.47
N GLN A 198 13.36 5.76 -10.28
CA GLN A 198 13.14 5.14 -11.58
C GLN A 198 12.95 6.20 -12.65
N GLN A 199 13.58 5.99 -13.79
CA GLN A 199 13.46 6.83 -14.98
C GLN A 199 13.25 5.97 -16.21
N SER A 200 12.47 6.44 -17.20
CA SER A 200 12.39 5.84 -18.53
C SER A 200 11.94 6.87 -19.54
N LYS A 201 12.40 6.74 -20.80
CA LYS A 201 12.01 7.58 -21.94
C LYS A 201 11.47 6.69 -23.06
N GLY A 202 10.49 7.21 -23.81
CA GLY A 202 9.95 6.49 -24.97
C GLY A 202 9.30 5.15 -24.60
N ARG A 203 8.43 5.11 -23.60
CA ARG A 203 7.79 3.88 -23.08
C ARG A 203 6.94 3.11 -24.12
N GLY A 204 6.67 3.72 -25.26
CA GLY A 204 5.78 3.15 -26.28
C GLY A 204 4.31 3.43 -25.98
N LYS A 205 3.41 2.64 -26.54
CA LYS A 205 1.97 2.77 -26.32
C LYS A 205 1.63 2.41 -24.88
N VAL A 206 1.12 3.39 -24.12
CA VAL A 206 0.79 3.20 -22.69
C VAL A 206 -0.70 3.09 -22.44
N TYR A 207 -1.53 3.66 -23.31
CA TYR A 207 -2.98 3.59 -23.21
C TYR A 207 -3.60 3.73 -24.61
N GLN A 208 -4.63 2.96 -24.88
CA GLN A 208 -5.38 3.00 -26.14
C GLN A 208 -6.84 3.37 -25.85
N SER A 209 -7.28 4.51 -26.40
CA SER A 209 -8.67 4.99 -26.25
C SER A 209 -9.59 4.48 -27.36
N SER A 210 -9.03 4.19 -28.54
CA SER A 210 -9.71 3.58 -29.68
C SER A 210 -8.69 2.89 -30.59
N PRO A 211 -9.10 2.13 -31.62
CA PRO A 211 -8.18 1.50 -32.56
C PRO A 211 -7.18 2.45 -33.21
N THR A 212 -7.61 3.71 -33.45
CA THR A 212 -6.83 4.75 -34.12
C THR A 212 -6.30 5.84 -33.19
N SER A 213 -6.66 5.81 -31.91
CA SER A 213 -6.29 6.84 -30.93
C SER A 213 -5.64 6.21 -29.71
N PHE A 214 -4.42 6.66 -29.38
CA PHE A 214 -3.65 6.11 -28.28
C PHE A 214 -2.67 7.15 -27.72
N TYR A 215 -2.16 6.87 -26.54
CA TYR A 215 -1.13 7.68 -25.88
C TYR A 215 0.21 6.95 -25.91
N MET A 216 1.25 7.70 -26.26
CA MET A 216 2.65 7.26 -26.21
C MET A 216 3.28 7.83 -24.94
N GLY A 217 3.89 6.99 -24.13
CA GLY A 217 4.63 7.45 -22.95
C GLY A 217 5.99 8.00 -23.34
N ASP A 218 6.22 9.30 -23.17
CA ASP A 218 7.47 9.96 -23.55
C ASP A 218 8.47 9.90 -22.40
N ASN A 219 8.10 10.39 -21.21
CA ASN A 219 8.95 10.39 -20.04
C ASN A 219 8.21 9.82 -18.82
N LEU A 220 8.94 9.16 -17.94
CA LEU A 220 8.51 8.75 -16.62
C LEU A 220 9.65 8.90 -15.66
N GLU A 221 9.43 9.66 -14.60
CA GLU A 221 10.32 9.75 -13.44
C GLU A 221 9.53 9.42 -12.18
N LYS A 222 10.11 8.58 -11.34
CA LYS A 222 9.54 8.22 -10.04
C LYS A 222 10.62 8.30 -8.98
N ASP A 223 10.29 8.93 -7.87
CA ASP A 223 11.06 8.89 -6.64
C ASP A 223 10.17 8.38 -5.52
N SER A 224 10.69 7.53 -4.67
CA SER A 224 9.99 7.10 -3.45
C SER A 224 10.93 7.04 -2.26
N LEU A 225 10.43 7.45 -1.11
CA LEU A 225 11.10 7.38 0.18
C LEU A 225 10.16 6.73 1.18
N ASN A 226 10.65 5.74 1.89
CA ASN A 226 9.94 5.10 2.99
C ASN A 226 10.84 5.16 4.22
N LEU A 227 10.29 5.69 5.31
CA LEU A 227 10.93 5.78 6.62
C LEU A 227 10.05 5.06 7.62
N GLN A 228 10.64 4.16 8.39
CA GLN A 228 9.97 3.47 9.47
C GLN A 228 10.87 3.47 10.70
N TYR A 229 10.33 3.86 11.85
CA TYR A 229 11.05 3.87 13.10
C TYR A 229 10.21 3.22 14.20
N ASN A 230 10.70 2.12 14.75
CA ASN A 230 10.12 1.44 15.90
C ASN A 230 10.61 2.14 17.17
N ILE A 231 9.79 3.01 17.74
CA ILE A 231 10.10 3.72 19.00
C ILE A 231 10.20 2.69 20.14
N THR A 232 9.22 1.79 20.17
CA THR A 232 9.19 0.58 21.02
C THR A 232 8.69 -0.60 20.18
N ASP A 233 8.64 -1.80 20.74
CA ASP A 233 8.08 -2.99 20.07
C ASP A 233 6.60 -2.80 19.68
N ASN A 234 5.89 -1.93 20.38
CA ASN A 234 4.47 -1.67 20.19
C ASN A 234 4.16 -0.31 19.51
N LEU A 235 5.15 0.59 19.40
CA LEU A 235 4.94 1.94 18.89
C LEU A 235 5.78 2.20 17.64
N LEU A 236 5.11 2.34 16.51
CA LEU A 236 5.67 2.58 15.19
C LEU A 236 5.42 4.02 14.74
N LEU A 237 6.45 4.67 14.22
CA LEU A 237 6.35 5.87 13.40
C LEU A 237 6.72 5.52 11.96
N GLN A 238 5.87 5.88 11.00
CA GLN A 238 6.09 5.61 9.58
C GLN A 238 5.79 6.84 8.73
N TYR A 239 6.62 7.07 7.72
CA TYR A 239 6.40 8.08 6.70
C TYR A 239 6.76 7.53 5.33
N MET A 240 5.88 7.75 4.36
CA MET A 240 6.07 7.37 2.97
C MET A 240 5.85 8.58 2.08
N TYR A 241 6.75 8.78 1.15
CA TYR A 241 6.68 9.81 0.12
C TYR A 241 6.86 9.18 -1.25
N SER A 242 6.10 9.62 -2.21
CA SER A 242 6.38 9.34 -3.62
C SER A 242 6.08 10.54 -4.51
N LYS A 243 6.91 10.70 -5.53
CA LYS A 243 6.72 11.67 -6.61
C LYS A 243 6.78 10.94 -7.93
N LYS A 244 5.84 11.26 -8.81
CA LYS A 244 5.81 10.74 -10.18
C LYS A 244 5.58 11.87 -11.17
N ILE A 245 6.48 11.99 -12.14
CA ILE A 245 6.34 12.86 -13.30
C ILE A 245 6.13 11.97 -14.52
N SER A 246 5.12 12.25 -15.30
CA SER A 246 4.79 11.48 -16.51
C SER A 246 4.40 12.40 -17.64
N ASP A 247 5.09 12.26 -18.76
CA ASP A 247 4.77 12.94 -20.03
C ASP A 247 4.26 11.93 -21.03
N CYS A 248 3.25 12.31 -21.78
CA CYS A 248 2.70 11.51 -22.86
C CYS A 248 2.36 12.37 -24.07
N SER A 249 2.70 11.91 -25.26
CA SER A 249 2.16 12.39 -26.52
C SER A 249 0.87 11.64 -26.84
N ARG A 250 -0.05 12.29 -27.54
CA ARG A 250 -1.28 11.67 -28.03
C ARG A 250 -1.22 11.50 -29.54
N ILE A 251 -1.59 10.34 -30.01
CA ILE A 251 -1.87 10.10 -31.43
C ILE A 251 -3.38 9.95 -31.58
N ASN A 252 -3.98 10.74 -32.44
CA ASN A 252 -5.41 10.71 -32.73
C ASN A 252 -5.62 10.57 -34.24
N ASN A 253 -6.22 9.47 -34.67
CA ASN A 253 -6.40 9.13 -36.10
C ASN A 253 -5.09 9.24 -36.92
N GLY A 254 -3.99 8.76 -36.35
CA GLY A 254 -2.67 8.79 -37.00
C GLY A 254 -1.94 10.14 -36.96
N GLN A 255 -2.56 11.18 -36.39
CA GLN A 255 -1.95 12.51 -36.26
C GLN A 255 -1.55 12.81 -34.82
N TYR A 256 -0.46 13.55 -34.64
CA TYR A 256 -0.07 14.09 -33.34
C TYR A 256 -1.09 15.09 -32.83
N ALA A 257 -1.51 14.92 -31.60
CA ALA A 257 -2.38 15.83 -30.87
C ALA A 257 -1.68 16.24 -29.55
N PRO A 258 -2.09 17.33 -28.90
CA PRO A 258 -1.56 17.71 -27.61
C PRO A 258 -1.62 16.54 -26.62
N GLY A 259 -0.49 16.23 -26.05
CA GLY A 259 -0.35 15.24 -24.99
C GLY A 259 -0.67 15.83 -23.61
N PHE A 260 -0.09 15.25 -22.58
CA PHE A 260 -0.20 15.81 -21.25
C PHE A 260 1.09 15.66 -20.46
N HIS A 261 1.22 16.52 -19.47
CA HIS A 261 2.17 16.48 -18.39
C HIS A 261 1.43 16.23 -17.08
N SER A 262 1.91 15.29 -16.25
CA SER A 262 1.37 15.01 -14.93
C SER A 262 2.50 14.95 -13.90
N ASP A 263 2.44 15.80 -12.89
CA ASP A 263 3.30 15.78 -11.69
C ASP A 263 2.40 15.45 -10.49
N ILE A 264 2.63 14.34 -9.85
CA ILE A 264 1.85 13.89 -8.70
C ILE A 264 2.77 13.52 -7.55
N GLN A 265 2.41 13.98 -6.36
CA GLN A 265 3.12 13.69 -5.13
C GLN A 265 2.14 13.12 -4.10
N TYR A 266 2.58 12.10 -3.39
CA TYR A 266 1.85 11.49 -2.28
C TYR A 266 2.69 11.52 -1.02
N HIS A 267 2.04 11.82 0.09
CA HIS A 267 2.59 11.69 1.42
C HIS A 267 1.64 10.85 2.27
N PHE A 268 2.19 9.94 3.01
CA PHE A 268 1.47 9.16 4.01
C PHE A 268 2.32 9.11 5.28
N GLY A 269 1.74 9.44 6.40
CA GLY A 269 2.39 9.36 7.70
C GLY A 269 1.46 8.71 8.72
N GLN A 270 1.99 7.88 9.60
CA GLN A 270 1.25 7.34 10.72
C GLN A 270 2.12 7.18 11.96
N MET A 271 1.50 7.36 13.11
CA MET A 271 1.97 6.87 14.39
C MET A 271 0.98 5.83 14.88
N ARG A 272 1.46 4.62 15.12
CA ARG A 272 0.63 3.46 15.45
C ARG A 272 1.14 2.76 16.68
N TYR A 273 0.26 2.59 17.63
CA TYR A 273 0.43 1.66 18.75
C TYR A 273 -0.30 0.36 18.43
N SER A 274 0.31 -0.79 18.70
CA SER A 274 -0.34 -2.09 18.57
C SER A 274 0.26 -3.10 19.52
N ASN A 275 -0.59 -3.82 20.23
CA ASN A 275 -0.26 -5.03 20.99
C ASN A 275 -1.19 -6.17 20.55
N ASN A 276 -1.25 -7.26 21.31
CA ASN A 276 -2.06 -8.43 20.95
C ASN A 276 -3.57 -8.14 20.87
N ASP A 277 -4.07 -7.21 21.67
CA ASP A 277 -5.50 -6.95 21.80
C ASP A 277 -5.91 -5.59 21.25
N MET A 278 -5.05 -4.58 21.35
CA MET A 278 -5.36 -3.20 21.01
C MET A 278 -4.53 -2.69 19.84
N SER A 279 -5.15 -1.91 18.98
CA SER A 279 -4.47 -1.09 17.98
C SER A 279 -5.06 0.30 17.96
N ALA A 280 -4.18 1.31 17.98
CA ALA A 280 -4.56 2.71 17.83
C ALA A 280 -3.59 3.40 16.89
N ALA A 281 -4.09 4.23 15.98
CA ALA A 281 -3.27 4.99 15.06
C ALA A 281 -3.83 6.39 14.85
N VAL A 282 -2.93 7.34 14.67
CA VAL A 282 -3.21 8.63 14.04
C VAL A 282 -2.43 8.69 12.73
N TYR A 283 -3.04 9.22 11.70
CA TYR A 283 -2.44 9.23 10.38
C TYR A 283 -2.77 10.48 9.60
N MET A 284 -1.93 10.75 8.64
CA MET A 284 -2.13 11.78 7.63
C MET A 284 -1.81 11.23 6.25
N ARG A 285 -2.52 11.71 5.26
CA ARG A 285 -2.18 11.48 3.86
C ARG A 285 -2.46 12.73 3.06
N SER A 286 -1.65 12.97 2.05
CA SER A 286 -1.89 14.07 1.13
C SER A 286 -1.51 13.70 -0.29
N ARG A 287 -2.20 14.32 -1.22
CA ARG A 287 -1.92 14.26 -2.64
C ARG A 287 -1.82 15.68 -3.19
N ASP A 288 -0.75 15.95 -3.93
CA ASP A 288 -0.60 17.15 -4.75
C ASP A 288 -0.48 16.69 -6.21
N TRP A 289 -1.44 17.05 -7.04
CA TRP A 289 -1.49 16.63 -8.43
C TRP A 289 -1.66 17.82 -9.36
N LYS A 290 -0.68 17.99 -10.23
CA LYS A 290 -0.68 18.96 -11.32
C LYS A 290 -0.83 18.23 -12.63
N TYR A 291 -1.78 18.67 -13.43
CA TYR A 291 -2.05 18.14 -14.75
C TYR A 291 -2.06 19.25 -15.77
N ASN A 292 -1.10 19.21 -16.70
CA ASN A 292 -0.77 20.30 -17.60
C ASN A 292 -0.56 21.62 -16.82
N THR A 293 -0.89 22.76 -17.45
CA THR A 293 -0.82 24.10 -16.82
C THR A 293 -2.14 24.51 -16.18
N THR A 294 -3.18 23.71 -16.32
CA THR A 294 -4.56 24.12 -16.03
C THR A 294 -5.13 23.51 -14.77
N THR A 295 -4.78 22.27 -14.44
CA THR A 295 -5.37 21.57 -13.29
C THR A 295 -4.36 21.40 -12.17
N HIS A 296 -4.73 21.86 -10.98
CA HIS A 296 -3.97 21.60 -9.78
C HIS A 296 -4.96 21.18 -8.68
N GLN A 297 -4.80 19.94 -8.22
CA GLN A 297 -5.63 19.35 -7.16
C GLN A 297 -4.76 19.01 -5.96
N LYS A 298 -5.18 19.47 -4.80
CA LYS A 298 -4.57 19.15 -3.51
C LYS A 298 -5.59 18.51 -2.59
N GLY A 299 -5.21 17.40 -1.99
CA GLY A 299 -6.01 16.72 -0.98
C GLY A 299 -5.18 16.49 0.28
N HIS A 300 -5.79 16.70 1.43
CA HIS A 300 -5.22 16.42 2.74
C HIS A 300 -6.25 15.70 3.60
N ASN A 301 -5.87 14.57 4.14
CA ASN A 301 -6.69 13.82 5.08
C ASN A 301 -5.91 13.65 6.38
N ILE A 302 -6.61 13.82 7.50
CA ILE A 302 -6.09 13.49 8.84
C ILE A 302 -7.12 12.58 9.48
N GLY A 303 -6.67 11.49 10.08
CA GLY A 303 -7.57 10.53 10.69
C GLY A 303 -6.99 9.85 11.91
N ALA A 304 -7.88 9.18 12.61
CA ALA A 304 -7.57 8.31 13.73
C ALA A 304 -8.38 7.02 13.63
N ASP A 305 -7.78 5.93 14.06
CA ASP A 305 -8.40 4.61 14.14
C ASP A 305 -8.03 3.98 15.47
N ILE A 306 -9.00 3.42 16.17
CA ILE A 306 -8.80 2.70 17.42
C ILE A 306 -9.66 1.45 17.43
N GLN A 307 -9.11 0.37 17.93
CA GLN A 307 -9.84 -0.88 18.14
C GLN A 307 -9.26 -1.67 19.29
N ASN A 308 -10.11 -2.50 19.89
CA ASN A 308 -9.69 -3.46 20.90
C ASN A 308 -10.44 -4.79 20.72
N LYS A 309 -9.79 -5.88 21.13
CA LYS A 309 -10.34 -7.23 21.19
C LYS A 309 -10.47 -7.66 22.65
N TRP A 310 -11.55 -8.34 22.94
CA TRP A 310 -11.79 -8.99 24.22
C TRP A 310 -12.21 -10.44 23.99
N LEU A 311 -11.80 -11.31 24.89
CA LEU A 311 -12.27 -12.69 24.95
C LEU A 311 -13.11 -12.86 26.20
N ILE A 312 -14.42 -13.06 26.04
CA ILE A 312 -15.36 -13.27 27.15
C ILE A 312 -15.88 -14.70 27.06
N GLY A 313 -15.34 -15.58 27.87
CA GLY A 313 -15.59 -17.02 27.80
C GLY A 313 -15.13 -17.60 26.45
N LYS A 314 -16.07 -18.03 25.60
CA LYS A 314 -15.80 -18.55 24.24
C LYS A 314 -16.12 -17.54 23.13
N VAL A 315 -16.49 -16.30 23.49
CA VAL A 315 -16.87 -15.26 22.55
C VAL A 315 -15.73 -14.27 22.42
N GLY A 316 -15.17 -14.16 21.23
CA GLY A 316 -14.29 -13.07 20.86
C GLY A 316 -15.12 -11.86 20.46
N ILE A 317 -14.79 -10.68 20.95
CA ILE A 317 -15.45 -9.42 20.60
C ILE A 317 -14.37 -8.45 20.13
N THR A 318 -14.52 -7.92 18.93
CA THR A 318 -13.69 -6.83 18.42
C THR A 318 -14.58 -5.60 18.25
N ALA A 319 -14.21 -4.47 18.83
CA ALA A 319 -14.90 -3.21 18.62
C ALA A 319 -13.91 -2.09 18.36
N GLY A 320 -14.33 -1.10 17.59
CA GLY A 320 -13.49 0.04 17.28
C GLY A 320 -14.25 1.21 16.72
N ALA A 321 -13.50 2.29 16.53
CA ALA A 321 -13.99 3.52 15.93
C ALA A 321 -12.91 4.12 15.03
N ASN A 322 -13.34 4.81 14.00
CA ASN A 322 -12.44 5.63 13.19
C ASN A 322 -13.07 7.00 12.90
N TYR A 323 -12.21 7.96 12.64
CA TYR A 323 -12.57 9.29 12.20
C TYR A 323 -11.59 9.77 11.16
N GLU A 324 -12.08 10.47 10.16
CA GLU A 324 -11.26 11.12 9.14
C GLU A 324 -11.87 12.45 8.74
N ASN A 325 -11.03 13.49 8.70
CA ASN A 325 -11.31 14.77 8.08
C ASN A 325 -10.59 14.84 6.73
N GLU A 326 -11.34 15.06 5.69
CA GLU A 326 -10.87 15.20 4.32
C GLU A 326 -11.03 16.64 3.84
N ASN A 327 -9.99 17.17 3.21
CA ASN A 327 -10.01 18.50 2.61
C ASN A 327 -9.38 18.44 1.22
N THR A 328 -10.17 18.67 0.19
CA THR A 328 -9.73 18.67 -1.20
C THR A 328 -9.95 20.05 -1.81
N LYS A 329 -8.94 20.58 -2.48
CA LYS A 329 -8.98 21.84 -3.23
C LYS A 329 -8.64 21.58 -4.69
N ASN A 330 -9.46 22.14 -5.59
CA ASN A 330 -9.22 22.07 -7.03
C ASN A 330 -9.13 23.50 -7.60
N THR A 331 -8.09 23.78 -8.40
CA THR A 331 -7.88 25.12 -8.99
C THR A 331 -8.64 25.33 -10.30
N VAL A 332 -9.21 24.29 -10.90
CA VAL A 332 -10.01 24.39 -12.15
C VAL A 332 -11.50 24.59 -11.86
N GLY A 333 -11.84 24.89 -10.66
CA GLY A 333 -13.19 25.22 -10.20
C GLY A 333 -13.08 25.84 -8.83
N THR A 334 -14.12 26.46 -8.38
CA THR A 334 -14.22 27.02 -7.03
C THR A 334 -14.40 25.93 -5.96
N ASP A 335 -14.29 24.66 -6.35
CA ASP A 335 -14.68 23.52 -5.52
C ASP A 335 -13.56 23.13 -4.56
N SER A 336 -13.68 23.62 -3.34
CA SER A 336 -13.05 23.00 -2.19
C SER A 336 -14.10 22.16 -1.49
N ALA A 337 -13.87 20.86 -1.37
CA ALA A 337 -14.70 19.98 -0.58
C ALA A 337 -14.01 19.70 0.77
N LYS A 338 -14.75 19.90 1.83
CA LYS A 338 -14.39 19.40 3.16
C LYS A 338 -15.41 18.37 3.55
N ARG A 339 -14.97 17.28 4.12
CA ARG A 339 -15.85 16.21 4.53
C ARG A 339 -15.33 15.55 5.79
N ASP A 340 -16.19 15.47 6.78
CA ASP A 340 -15.96 14.66 7.97
C ASP A 340 -16.63 13.31 7.81
N SER A 341 -15.92 12.26 8.18
CA SER A 341 -16.45 10.91 8.21
C SER A 341 -15.98 10.19 9.46
N GLY A 342 -16.82 9.30 9.96
CA GLY A 342 -16.50 8.49 11.11
C GLY A 342 -17.34 7.24 11.14
N ALA A 343 -16.92 6.27 11.90
CA ALA A 343 -17.70 5.06 12.12
C ALA A 343 -17.35 4.42 13.44
N VAL A 344 -18.34 3.71 13.98
CA VAL A 344 -18.15 2.73 15.03
C VAL A 344 -18.50 1.34 14.47
N PHE A 345 -17.78 0.33 14.91
CA PHE A 345 -18.04 -1.04 14.48
C PHE A 345 -17.81 -2.01 15.62
N PHE A 346 -18.46 -3.16 15.52
CA PHE A 346 -18.15 -4.30 16.34
C PHE A 346 -18.27 -5.59 15.53
N MET A 347 -17.58 -6.62 15.95
CA MET A 347 -17.67 -7.98 15.42
C MET A 347 -17.52 -8.95 16.57
N THR A 348 -18.39 -9.97 16.60
CA THR A 348 -18.27 -11.09 17.51
C THR A 348 -17.91 -12.34 16.75
N GLU A 349 -17.12 -13.21 17.36
CA GLU A 349 -16.83 -14.55 16.88
C GLU A 349 -17.11 -15.57 17.98
N THR A 350 -17.78 -16.64 17.64
CA THR A 350 -18.06 -17.71 18.61
C THR A 350 -18.14 -19.08 17.94
N GLN A 351 -17.69 -20.11 18.65
CA GLN A 351 -17.82 -21.48 18.24
C GLN A 351 -19.23 -21.98 18.58
N ILE A 352 -20.03 -22.43 17.58
CA ILE A 352 -21.40 -22.94 17.76
C ILE A 352 -21.44 -24.46 17.72
N GLY A 353 -20.39 -25.16 17.92
CA GLY A 353 -20.29 -26.61 17.84
C GLY A 353 -18.85 -27.01 17.55
N ALA A 354 -18.62 -28.28 17.32
CA ALA A 354 -17.24 -28.77 17.14
C ALA A 354 -16.56 -28.24 15.87
N LYS A 355 -17.34 -27.93 14.84
CA LYS A 355 -16.82 -27.61 13.50
C LYS A 355 -17.38 -26.29 12.90
N THR A 356 -18.24 -25.55 13.63
CA THR A 356 -18.89 -24.35 13.11
C THR A 356 -18.52 -23.13 13.92
N LYS A 357 -18.03 -22.09 13.26
CA LYS A 357 -17.73 -20.79 13.84
C LYS A 357 -18.68 -19.75 13.24
N MET A 358 -19.28 -18.92 14.07
CA MET A 358 -20.20 -17.87 13.68
C MET A 358 -19.56 -16.51 13.92
N PHE A 359 -19.80 -15.60 12.97
CA PHE A 359 -19.39 -14.20 13.05
C PHE A 359 -20.61 -13.31 12.88
N LEU A 360 -20.79 -12.39 13.82
CA LEU A 360 -21.81 -11.34 13.76
C LEU A 360 -21.11 -9.99 13.87
N GLY A 361 -21.41 -9.11 12.96
CA GLY A 361 -20.81 -7.78 12.96
C GLY A 361 -21.81 -6.70 12.56
N ALA A 362 -21.52 -5.48 12.96
CA ALA A 362 -22.23 -4.30 12.50
C ALA A 362 -21.31 -3.10 12.48
N ARG A 363 -21.58 -2.18 11.57
CA ARG A 363 -20.93 -0.89 11.43
C ARG A 363 -21.99 0.18 11.26
N GLU A 364 -21.90 1.24 12.04
CA GLU A 364 -22.59 2.50 11.79
C GLU A 364 -21.57 3.49 11.28
N ALA A 365 -21.73 3.95 10.06
CA ALA A 365 -20.83 4.91 9.43
C ALA A 365 -21.57 6.21 9.14
N TYR A 366 -21.00 7.33 9.52
CA TYR A 366 -21.45 8.66 9.20
C TYR A 366 -20.49 9.31 8.20
N VAL A 367 -21.05 9.95 7.19
CA VAL A 367 -20.33 10.78 6.24
C VAL A 367 -21.10 12.09 6.10
N GLU A 368 -20.41 13.21 6.32
CA GLU A 368 -20.98 14.53 6.10
C GLU A 368 -21.62 14.62 4.71
N GLU A 369 -22.77 15.24 4.59
CA GLU A 369 -23.62 15.32 3.39
C GLU A 369 -24.34 14.03 2.97
N SER A 370 -23.86 12.83 3.37
CA SER A 370 -24.48 11.54 3.01
C SER A 370 -25.27 10.91 4.15
N GLY A 371 -25.06 11.44 5.40
CA GLY A 371 -25.70 10.93 6.61
C GLY A 371 -25.16 9.58 7.07
N SER A 372 -25.90 8.94 7.95
CA SER A 372 -25.55 7.64 8.55
C SER A 372 -25.97 6.46 7.68
N LYS A 373 -25.15 5.41 7.71
CA LYS A 373 -25.39 4.12 7.06
C LYS A 373 -25.07 2.97 8.00
N PHE A 374 -26.05 2.10 8.21
CA PHE A 374 -25.91 0.88 9.00
C PHE A 374 -25.58 -0.31 8.10
N CYS A 375 -24.52 -1.04 8.42
CA CYS A 375 -24.03 -2.21 7.67
C CYS A 375 -23.94 -3.42 8.61
N PRO A 376 -24.93 -4.33 8.63
CA PRO A 376 -24.85 -5.58 9.37
C PRO A 376 -24.05 -6.63 8.56
N GLN A 377 -23.44 -7.57 9.28
CA GLN A 377 -22.70 -8.71 8.70
C GLN A 377 -23.01 -9.97 9.49
N PHE A 378 -23.25 -11.05 8.74
CA PHE A 378 -23.37 -12.40 9.26
C PHE A 378 -22.55 -13.35 8.42
N GLN A 379 -21.75 -14.19 9.08
CA GLN A 379 -20.93 -15.20 8.38
C GLN A 379 -20.89 -16.48 9.20
N LEU A 380 -20.83 -17.62 8.49
CA LEU A 380 -20.60 -18.94 9.07
C LEU A 380 -19.38 -19.57 8.40
N LEU A 381 -18.50 -20.10 9.22
CA LEU A 381 -17.41 -20.94 8.80
C LEU A 381 -17.70 -22.37 9.25
N GLN A 382 -17.83 -23.28 8.29
CA GLN A 382 -18.03 -24.69 8.55
C GLN A 382 -16.79 -25.47 8.12
N ASN A 383 -16.15 -26.14 9.04
CA ASN A 383 -15.07 -27.08 8.72
C ASN A 383 -15.69 -28.43 8.30
N ILE A 384 -15.44 -28.82 7.05
CA ILE A 384 -16.08 -30.02 6.46
C ILE A 384 -15.24 -31.29 6.68
N GLY A 385 -14.07 -31.17 7.27
CA GLY A 385 -13.34 -32.36 7.64
C GLY A 385 -11.93 -32.38 7.54
#